data_0b26cd9d45049cd282964cd0cefd7163
#
_entry.id   0b26cd9d45049cd282964cd0cefd7163
#
_cell.length_a   1.000
_cell.length_b   1.000
_cell.length_c   1.000
_cell.angle_alpha   90.00
_cell.angle_beta   90.00
_cell.angle_gamma   90.00
#
_symmetry.space_group_name_H-M   'P 1'
#
loop_
_entity.id
_entity.type
_entity.pdbx_description
1 polymer ?
#
loop_
_entity_poly.entity_id
_entity_poly.type
_entity_poly.pdbx_seq_one_letter_code
_entity_poly.pdbx_strand_id
1 'polypeptide(L)'
;MKTFKRLTTIVLALVMAAMLAVSAYAATVVVKYKVYVYTSQLTFKQYDYSSSTTPSTRNLTILADSSLGSGSALYHVKYVDGALAYCIQPGVRSDDSSNYVQGSSGCWYNLPASVQSGIALALACGYPSAEYGTAYGDSNSSDIIGAEKWAATQAVIWDLICEYRSPYDYRSWGSSPFYNCVDTSRYPTFALWYSEIVDAMQSATDIPSFAATSSRWCDTIELTKDTSGNYSASVTDTNGVLGDFNFANNSGNGITFTQRGNTLTITATAEAAKGLSTEKTYSATGSAYGIDPDEAVLCWYDSTGKYQSLASYTGTGLDPVRAYIKIKATVADEVGSLTINKVDADTGKALAGVTYRLFDSAGNKVADVTTGADGKAVFSDLALGSYTYPCVLCSGNNLLSADSPRRKV
;
A
#
# COMPACT_ATOMS: atom_id res chain seq x y z
N MET A 1 -18.33 -18.63 -22.50
CA MET A 1 -17.38 -17.88 -21.68
C MET A 1 -16.05 -18.60 -21.38
N LYS A 2 -16.02 -19.90 -21.12
CA LYS A 2 -14.76 -20.65 -20.87
C LYS A 2 -13.85 -20.79 -22.10
N THR A 3 -14.42 -20.86 -23.30
CA THR A 3 -13.66 -20.98 -24.57
C THR A 3 -12.96 -19.69 -24.99
N PHE A 4 -13.56 -18.53 -24.67
CA PHE A 4 -12.97 -17.24 -25.01
C PHE A 4 -11.74 -16.91 -24.16
N LYS A 5 -11.74 -17.29 -22.85
CA LYS A 5 -10.56 -17.13 -21.99
C LYS A 5 -9.37 -18.00 -22.40
N ARG A 6 -9.63 -19.19 -22.94
CA ARG A 6 -8.55 -20.07 -23.44
C ARG A 6 -7.93 -19.56 -24.74
N LEU A 7 -8.73 -18.91 -25.59
CA LEU A 7 -8.22 -18.34 -26.84
C LEU A 7 -7.33 -17.11 -26.57
N THR A 8 -7.72 -16.23 -25.63
CA THR A 8 -6.90 -15.07 -25.23
C THR A 8 -5.58 -15.48 -24.58
N THR A 9 -5.60 -16.52 -23.73
CA THR A 9 -4.36 -17.02 -23.09
C THR A 9 -3.41 -17.67 -24.12
N ILE A 10 -3.95 -18.37 -25.12
CA ILE A 10 -3.12 -18.98 -26.17
C ILE A 10 -2.55 -17.92 -27.12
N VAL A 11 -3.32 -16.88 -27.45
CA VAL A 11 -2.83 -15.77 -28.27
C VAL A 11 -1.78 -14.95 -27.52
N LEU A 12 -1.96 -14.71 -26.23
CA LEU A 12 -0.96 -14.02 -25.40
C LEU A 12 0.32 -14.86 -25.27
N ALA A 13 0.21 -16.18 -25.07
CA ALA A 13 1.36 -17.09 -25.00
C ALA A 13 2.08 -17.21 -26.35
N LEU A 14 1.37 -17.15 -27.47
CA LEU A 14 1.96 -17.15 -28.81
C LEU A 14 2.66 -15.81 -29.13
N VAL A 15 2.11 -14.69 -28.67
CA VAL A 15 2.75 -13.37 -28.79
C VAL A 15 3.99 -13.29 -27.90
N MET A 16 3.94 -13.80 -26.67
CA MET A 16 5.13 -13.89 -25.80
C MET A 16 6.17 -14.89 -26.35
N ALA A 17 5.76 -16.04 -26.90
CA ALA A 17 6.69 -16.98 -27.53
C ALA A 17 7.30 -16.42 -28.82
N ALA A 18 6.58 -15.59 -29.56
CA ALA A 18 7.12 -14.86 -30.71
C ALA A 18 8.11 -13.76 -30.31
N MET A 19 7.89 -13.10 -29.13
CA MET A 19 8.86 -12.15 -28.57
C MET A 19 10.12 -12.86 -28.01
N LEU A 20 10.00 -14.07 -27.48
CA LEU A 20 11.12 -14.88 -26.99
C LEU A 20 11.93 -15.54 -28.14
N ALA A 21 11.39 -15.59 -29.35
CA ALA A 21 12.05 -16.16 -30.52
C ALA A 21 12.81 -15.12 -31.37
N VAL A 22 12.81 -13.84 -30.96
CA VAL A 22 13.70 -12.86 -31.54
C VAL A 22 15.10 -13.17 -31.03
N SER A 23 15.83 -13.96 -31.82
CA SER A 23 17.29 -14.16 -31.69
C SER A 23 17.91 -12.81 -31.33
N ALA A 24 18.90 -12.82 -30.41
CA ALA A 24 19.67 -11.67 -29.99
C ALA A 24 20.36 -10.96 -31.17
N TYR A 25 19.58 -10.30 -32.00
CA TYR A 25 20.11 -9.36 -32.99
C TYR A 25 20.42 -8.06 -32.23
N ALA A 26 21.63 -7.58 -32.41
CA ALA A 26 22.01 -6.27 -31.95
C ALA A 26 21.02 -5.24 -32.50
N ALA A 27 20.25 -4.62 -31.60
CA ALA A 27 19.29 -3.59 -31.97
C ALA A 27 20.04 -2.30 -32.34
N THR A 28 19.68 -1.69 -33.47
CA THR A 28 20.26 -0.42 -33.87
C THR A 28 19.46 0.72 -33.26
N VAL A 29 20.11 1.53 -32.43
CA VAL A 29 19.49 2.71 -31.83
C VAL A 29 19.42 3.84 -32.86
N VAL A 30 18.21 4.35 -33.08
CA VAL A 30 17.98 5.49 -33.98
C VAL A 30 17.59 6.70 -33.17
N VAL A 31 18.40 7.76 -33.23
CA VAL A 31 18.03 9.06 -32.64
C VAL A 31 17.10 9.78 -33.60
N LYS A 32 15.85 10.02 -33.18
CA LYS A 32 14.85 10.68 -34.02
C LYS A 32 14.95 12.19 -33.97
N TYR A 33 15.18 12.78 -32.79
CA TYR A 33 15.48 14.21 -32.64
C TYR A 33 16.04 14.55 -31.27
N LYS A 34 16.47 15.81 -31.12
CA LYS A 34 17.14 16.32 -29.91
C LYS A 34 16.26 17.33 -29.21
N VAL A 35 16.13 17.19 -27.91
CA VAL A 35 15.60 18.21 -27.01
C VAL A 35 16.80 18.98 -26.44
N TYR A 36 16.86 20.27 -26.73
CA TYR A 36 17.95 21.11 -26.27
C TYR A 36 17.71 21.62 -24.86
N VAL A 37 18.71 21.47 -24.02
CA VAL A 37 18.69 21.89 -22.62
C VAL A 37 19.73 22.98 -22.45
N TYR A 38 19.36 24.06 -21.77
CA TYR A 38 20.20 25.22 -21.61
C TYR A 38 21.06 25.11 -20.35
N THR A 39 22.28 24.61 -20.47
CA THR A 39 23.28 24.69 -19.41
C THR A 39 24.68 24.66 -19.96
N SER A 40 25.56 25.48 -19.37
CA SER A 40 27.00 25.43 -19.67
C SER A 40 27.71 24.30 -18.95
N GLN A 41 27.15 23.84 -17.83
CA GLN A 41 27.72 22.78 -17.00
C GLN A 41 26.63 22.19 -16.10
N LEU A 42 26.54 20.86 -16.05
CA LEU A 42 25.64 20.12 -15.18
C LEU A 42 26.47 19.25 -14.26
N THR A 43 26.35 19.45 -12.95
CA THR A 43 26.96 18.58 -11.93
C THR A 43 25.86 17.80 -11.21
N PHE A 44 26.01 16.49 -11.11
CA PHE A 44 25.05 15.63 -10.44
C PHE A 44 25.74 14.41 -9.80
N LYS A 45 25.06 13.80 -8.85
CA LYS A 45 25.46 12.50 -8.29
C LYS A 45 25.00 11.37 -9.19
N GLN A 46 25.80 10.36 -9.32
CA GLN A 46 25.47 9.14 -10.04
C GLN A 46 25.99 7.93 -9.28
N TYR A 47 25.26 6.85 -9.33
CA TYR A 47 25.76 5.55 -8.85
C TYR A 47 26.96 5.11 -9.68
N ASP A 48 28.00 4.64 -9.00
CA ASP A 48 29.15 4.05 -9.67
C ASP A 48 28.89 2.55 -9.88
N TYR A 49 28.70 2.18 -11.12
CA TYR A 49 28.43 0.79 -11.53
C TYR A 49 29.69 -0.03 -11.76
N SER A 50 30.87 0.52 -11.54
CA SER A 50 32.15 -0.16 -11.80
C SER A 50 32.57 -1.13 -10.70
N SER A 51 32.00 -1.05 -9.50
CA SER A 51 32.32 -1.94 -8.37
C SER A 51 31.11 -2.82 -7.97
N SER A 52 31.38 -4.07 -7.77
CA SER A 52 30.45 -5.20 -7.89
C SER A 52 29.52 -5.49 -6.72
N THR A 53 29.49 -4.77 -5.61
CA THR A 53 28.70 -5.21 -4.44
C THR A 53 28.02 -4.11 -3.63
N THR A 54 28.40 -2.86 -3.78
CA THR A 54 27.74 -1.74 -3.10
C THR A 54 27.81 -0.53 -4.01
N PRO A 55 26.67 -0.04 -4.51
CA PRO A 55 26.70 1.15 -5.34
C PRO A 55 27.28 2.32 -4.55
N SER A 56 28.34 2.91 -5.05
CA SER A 56 28.88 4.17 -4.55
C SER A 56 28.33 5.31 -5.40
N THR A 57 28.12 6.47 -4.80
CA THR A 57 27.75 7.68 -5.54
C THR A 57 28.98 8.49 -5.87
N ARG A 58 29.03 9.02 -7.08
CA ARG A 58 30.07 9.96 -7.51
C ARG A 58 29.45 11.24 -8.05
N ASN A 59 30.16 12.35 -7.91
CA ASN A 59 29.78 13.58 -8.56
C ASN A 59 30.27 13.54 -10.00
N LEU A 60 29.39 13.72 -10.95
CA LEU A 60 29.68 13.86 -12.37
C LEU A 60 29.42 15.30 -12.82
N THR A 61 30.30 15.82 -13.62
CA THR A 61 30.13 17.10 -14.28
C THR A 61 30.13 16.87 -15.78
N ILE A 62 29.04 17.20 -16.44
CA ILE A 62 28.95 17.19 -17.89
C ILE A 62 29.21 18.60 -18.37
N LEU A 63 30.23 18.77 -19.19
CA LEU A 63 30.46 20.02 -19.89
C LEU A 63 29.51 20.13 -21.08
N ALA A 64 29.02 21.31 -21.32
CA ALA A 64 28.25 21.62 -22.52
C ALA A 64 29.04 21.22 -23.75
N ASP A 65 28.42 20.51 -24.67
CA ASP A 65 29.01 20.17 -25.95
C ASP A 65 28.97 21.44 -26.86
N SER A 66 30.06 22.15 -26.90
CA SER A 66 30.20 23.34 -27.73
C SER A 66 30.11 23.10 -29.23
N SER A 67 30.19 21.83 -29.68
CA SER A 67 30.07 21.45 -31.09
C SER A 67 28.61 21.50 -31.60
N LEU A 68 27.63 21.62 -30.70
CA LEU A 68 26.20 21.63 -31.03
C LEU A 68 25.60 23.05 -31.13
N GLY A 69 26.41 24.07 -31.16
CA GLY A 69 25.97 25.47 -31.16
C GLY A 69 25.76 26.05 -29.77
N SER A 70 25.05 27.15 -29.64
CA SER A 70 24.87 27.88 -28.37
C SER A 70 23.94 27.17 -27.34
N GLY A 71 23.87 25.86 -27.31
CA GLY A 71 23.08 25.08 -26.38
C GLY A 71 23.61 23.66 -26.24
N SER A 72 23.55 23.11 -25.04
CA SER A 72 23.92 21.72 -24.78
C SER A 72 22.74 20.83 -25.00
N ALA A 73 22.88 19.74 -25.76
CA ALA A 73 21.88 18.72 -25.88
C ALA A 73 22.14 17.65 -24.78
N LEU A 74 21.36 17.67 -23.72
CA LEU A 74 21.38 16.62 -22.70
C LEU A 74 20.38 15.52 -22.96
N TYR A 75 19.29 15.83 -23.66
CA TYR A 75 18.18 14.95 -23.90
C TYR A 75 18.15 14.56 -25.40
N HIS A 76 18.30 13.26 -25.63
CA HIS A 76 18.17 12.67 -26.97
C HIS A 76 17.06 11.64 -26.94
N VAL A 77 15.99 11.88 -27.70
CA VAL A 77 14.93 10.88 -27.88
C VAL A 77 15.50 9.69 -28.64
N LYS A 78 15.32 8.52 -28.08
CA LYS A 78 15.87 7.27 -28.62
C LYS A 78 14.78 6.24 -28.92
N TYR A 79 15.00 5.51 -29.97
CA TYR A 79 14.20 4.35 -30.33
C TYR A 79 15.11 3.14 -30.51
N VAL A 80 14.72 2.02 -29.94
CA VAL A 80 15.35 0.72 -30.15
C VAL A 80 14.31 -0.20 -30.75
N ASP A 81 14.56 -0.72 -31.96
CA ASP A 81 13.62 -1.55 -32.71
C ASP A 81 12.21 -0.93 -32.82
N GLY A 82 12.14 0.39 -32.95
CA GLY A 82 10.88 1.13 -33.03
C GLY A 82 10.21 1.42 -31.70
N ALA A 83 10.68 0.85 -30.59
CA ALA A 83 10.19 1.17 -29.24
C ALA A 83 10.92 2.38 -28.68
N LEU A 84 10.18 3.27 -28.02
CA LEU A 84 10.75 4.41 -27.33
C LEU A 84 11.58 3.94 -26.13
N ALA A 85 12.78 4.48 -26.00
CA ALA A 85 13.73 4.11 -24.97
C ALA A 85 14.27 5.34 -24.21
N TYR A 86 14.59 5.13 -22.95
CA TYR A 86 15.08 6.14 -22.02
C TYR A 86 16.46 5.78 -21.50
N CYS A 87 17.31 6.80 -21.33
CA CYS A 87 18.63 6.61 -20.75
C CYS A 87 18.52 6.30 -19.25
N ILE A 88 19.12 5.20 -18.83
CA ILE A 88 19.26 4.82 -17.40
C ILE A 88 20.69 4.97 -16.89
N GLN A 89 21.55 5.66 -17.65
CA GLN A 89 22.95 5.88 -17.31
C GLN A 89 23.35 7.33 -17.60
N PRO A 90 22.85 8.30 -16.79
CA PRO A 90 23.16 9.71 -16.98
C PRO A 90 24.68 9.92 -16.92
N GLY A 91 25.19 10.84 -17.77
CA GLY A 91 26.62 11.13 -17.84
C GLY A 91 27.44 10.26 -18.78
N VAL A 92 26.87 9.20 -19.30
CA VAL A 92 27.49 8.39 -20.34
C VAL A 92 26.97 8.84 -21.72
N ARG A 93 27.90 9.05 -22.65
CA ARG A 93 27.53 9.51 -24.01
C ARG A 93 26.68 8.48 -24.71
N SER A 94 25.81 8.93 -25.59
CA SER A 94 25.10 8.08 -26.53
C SER A 94 25.82 8.01 -27.87
N ASP A 95 25.62 6.93 -28.61
CA ASP A 95 26.01 6.80 -29.99
C ASP A 95 24.82 6.29 -30.80
N ASP A 96 24.57 6.93 -31.93
CA ASP A 96 23.44 6.64 -32.81
C ASP A 96 23.74 5.46 -33.75
N SER A 97 25.02 5.11 -33.92
CA SER A 97 25.49 4.03 -34.77
C SER A 97 25.83 2.74 -34.02
N SER A 98 25.74 2.75 -32.70
CA SER A 98 26.10 1.62 -31.86
C SER A 98 25.07 0.49 -31.94
N ASN A 99 25.55 -0.72 -31.91
CA ASN A 99 24.72 -1.90 -31.75
C ASN A 99 24.39 -2.12 -30.27
N TYR A 100 23.12 -2.07 -29.97
CA TYR A 100 22.61 -2.37 -28.63
C TYR A 100 22.15 -3.82 -28.57
N VAL A 101 22.41 -4.45 -27.44
CA VAL A 101 21.98 -5.81 -27.15
C VAL A 101 20.88 -5.75 -26.09
N GLN A 102 19.81 -6.49 -26.31
CA GLN A 102 18.76 -6.66 -25.32
C GLN A 102 19.30 -7.45 -24.14
N GLY A 103 19.00 -7.00 -22.93
CA GLY A 103 19.37 -7.63 -21.69
C GLY A 103 19.78 -6.58 -20.65
N SER A 104 19.89 -7.01 -19.41
CA SER A 104 20.27 -6.14 -18.32
C SER A 104 21.79 -6.09 -18.16
N SER A 105 22.33 -4.88 -18.06
CA SER A 105 23.75 -4.64 -17.77
C SER A 105 23.98 -4.43 -16.29
N GLY A 106 25.25 -4.34 -15.87
CA GLY A 106 25.61 -3.99 -14.50
C GLY A 106 24.99 -2.67 -14.03
N CYS A 107 24.71 -1.73 -14.95
CA CYS A 107 24.07 -0.46 -14.59
C CYS A 107 22.62 -0.63 -14.13
N TRP A 108 21.90 -1.67 -14.58
CA TRP A 108 20.56 -2.00 -14.10
C TRP A 108 20.62 -2.79 -12.79
N TYR A 109 21.38 -3.89 -12.77
CA TYR A 109 21.44 -4.78 -11.62
C TYR A 109 22.04 -4.15 -10.36
N ASN A 110 22.89 -3.14 -10.51
CA ASN A 110 23.48 -2.42 -9.38
C ASN A 110 22.59 -1.29 -8.84
N LEU A 111 21.47 -0.97 -9.48
CA LEU A 111 20.49 -0.05 -8.91
C LEU A 111 19.78 -0.70 -7.73
N PRO A 112 19.51 0.04 -6.64
CA PRO A 112 18.63 -0.44 -5.56
C PRO A 112 17.27 -0.86 -6.11
N ALA A 113 16.69 -1.93 -5.56
CA ALA A 113 15.38 -2.45 -6.02
C ALA A 113 14.27 -1.37 -6.01
N SER A 114 14.29 -0.46 -5.02
CA SER A 114 13.34 0.65 -4.96
C SER A 114 13.50 1.64 -6.14
N VAL A 115 14.73 1.87 -6.59
CA VAL A 115 15.01 2.72 -7.76
C VAL A 115 14.61 2.01 -9.05
N GLN A 116 14.86 0.72 -9.17
CA GLN A 116 14.39 -0.08 -10.31
C GLN A 116 12.86 -0.03 -10.42
N SER A 117 12.14 -0.22 -9.30
CA SER A 117 10.68 -0.08 -9.26
C SER A 117 10.22 1.32 -9.62
N GLY A 118 10.92 2.36 -9.13
CA GLY A 118 10.62 3.76 -9.49
C GLY A 118 10.82 4.04 -10.97
N ILE A 119 11.87 3.52 -11.59
CA ILE A 119 12.11 3.63 -13.04
C ILE A 119 10.99 2.92 -13.82
N ALA A 120 10.62 1.71 -13.40
CA ALA A 120 9.55 0.96 -14.03
C ALA A 120 8.22 1.72 -13.99
N LEU A 121 7.88 2.33 -12.83
CA LEU A 121 6.71 3.20 -12.70
C LEU A 121 6.82 4.47 -13.56
N ALA A 122 7.99 5.12 -13.59
CA ALA A 122 8.19 6.29 -14.42
C ALA A 122 8.02 5.97 -15.91
N LEU A 123 8.41 4.78 -16.35
CA LEU A 123 8.18 4.30 -17.70
C LEU A 123 6.71 3.97 -17.96
N ALA A 124 6.01 3.39 -16.98
CA ALA A 124 4.60 3.03 -17.09
C ALA A 124 3.67 4.24 -17.06
N CYS A 125 3.95 5.23 -16.19
CA CYS A 125 3.18 6.45 -16.03
C CYS A 125 3.63 7.58 -16.98
N GLY A 126 4.85 7.48 -17.54
CA GLY A 126 5.44 8.47 -18.41
C GLY A 126 4.99 8.35 -19.88
N TYR A 127 5.70 9.02 -20.75
CA TYR A 127 5.39 9.01 -22.17
C TYR A 127 6.08 7.82 -22.89
N PRO A 128 5.43 7.11 -23.83
CA PRO A 128 4.01 7.13 -24.13
C PRO A 128 3.26 6.11 -23.24
N SER A 129 2.50 6.59 -22.27
CA SER A 129 1.56 5.73 -21.56
C SER A 129 0.24 5.64 -22.31
N ALA A 130 -0.59 4.67 -21.94
CA ALA A 130 -1.95 4.55 -22.47
C ALA A 130 -2.81 5.80 -22.16
N GLU A 131 -2.47 6.53 -21.11
CA GLU A 131 -3.16 7.72 -20.67
C GLU A 131 -2.80 8.97 -21.49
N TYR A 132 -1.58 9.03 -22.04
CA TYR A 132 -1.10 10.14 -22.83
C TYR A 132 -1.26 9.96 -24.35
N GLY A 133 -1.96 8.89 -24.77
CA GLY A 133 -2.32 8.66 -26.17
C GLY A 133 -1.15 8.33 -27.10
N THR A 134 -1.49 8.00 -28.29
CA THR A 134 -0.68 7.57 -29.43
C THR A 134 0.83 7.69 -29.26
N ALA A 135 1.47 6.54 -29.44
CA ALA A 135 2.90 6.44 -29.72
C ALA A 135 3.32 7.64 -30.58
N TYR A 136 4.47 8.18 -30.27
CA TYR A 136 5.11 9.21 -31.07
C TYR A 136 5.12 8.76 -32.55
N GLY A 137 4.00 9.03 -33.21
CA GLY A 137 3.82 8.75 -34.60
C GLY A 137 4.57 9.82 -35.37
N ASP A 138 5.65 9.45 -35.97
CA ASP A 138 6.36 10.15 -37.02
C ASP A 138 7.09 11.45 -36.68
N SER A 139 8.39 11.33 -36.79
CA SER A 139 9.38 12.19 -37.51
C SER A 139 9.05 13.68 -37.75
N ASN A 140 8.00 14.22 -37.21
CA ASN A 140 7.73 15.64 -37.37
C ASN A 140 8.42 16.39 -36.22
N SER A 141 9.54 17.03 -36.54
CA SER A 141 10.32 17.89 -35.67
C SER A 141 9.54 19.06 -35.03
N SER A 142 8.24 19.14 -35.28
CA SER A 142 7.31 20.14 -34.78
C SER A 142 6.45 19.67 -33.58
N ASP A 143 6.51 18.40 -33.18
CA ASP A 143 5.78 17.93 -31.99
C ASP A 143 6.53 18.31 -30.67
N ILE A 144 6.39 19.58 -30.31
CA ILE A 144 6.96 20.10 -29.07
C ILE A 144 6.37 19.42 -27.84
N ILE A 145 5.07 19.11 -27.85
CA ILE A 145 4.37 18.49 -26.71
C ILE A 145 4.91 17.08 -26.43
N GLY A 146 5.11 16.28 -27.48
CA GLY A 146 5.71 14.96 -27.30
C GLY A 146 7.16 15.05 -26.81
N ALA A 147 7.93 16.06 -27.24
CA ALA A 147 9.28 16.31 -26.75
C ALA A 147 9.30 16.68 -25.25
N GLU A 148 8.37 17.52 -24.81
CA GLU A 148 8.23 17.92 -23.41
C GLU A 148 7.85 16.74 -22.52
N LYS A 149 6.89 15.92 -22.94
CA LYS A 149 6.47 14.71 -22.22
C LYS A 149 7.63 13.72 -22.09
N TRP A 150 8.31 13.47 -23.19
CA TRP A 150 9.46 12.58 -23.19
C TRP A 150 10.59 13.11 -22.28
N ALA A 151 10.92 14.39 -22.38
CA ALA A 151 11.94 15.02 -21.55
C ALA A 151 11.56 14.97 -20.05
N ALA A 152 10.30 15.19 -19.74
CA ALA A 152 9.79 15.09 -18.36
C ALA A 152 9.97 13.66 -17.81
N THR A 153 9.59 12.64 -18.57
CA THR A 153 9.79 11.22 -18.18
C THR A 153 11.28 10.92 -17.98
N GLN A 154 12.13 11.36 -18.89
CA GLN A 154 13.57 11.17 -18.79
C GLN A 154 14.16 11.87 -17.55
N ALA A 155 13.70 13.08 -17.23
CA ALA A 155 14.15 13.83 -16.05
C ALA A 155 13.75 13.10 -14.75
N VAL A 156 12.52 12.57 -14.66
CA VAL A 156 12.07 11.79 -13.51
C VAL A 156 12.93 10.54 -13.32
N ILE A 157 13.22 9.81 -14.40
CA ILE A 157 14.10 8.63 -14.35
C ILE A 157 15.49 9.00 -13.82
N TRP A 158 16.09 10.07 -14.33
CA TRP A 158 17.42 10.50 -13.89
C TRP A 158 17.42 11.03 -12.45
N ASP A 159 16.32 11.67 -12.02
CA ASP A 159 16.18 12.12 -10.63
C ASP A 159 16.13 10.96 -9.64
N LEU A 160 15.49 9.85 -10.01
CA LEU A 160 15.50 8.63 -9.21
C LEU A 160 16.90 8.01 -9.14
N ILE A 161 17.59 7.90 -10.27
CA ILE A 161 18.93 7.32 -10.37
C ILE A 161 19.96 8.16 -9.60
N CYS A 162 19.81 9.47 -9.61
CA CYS A 162 20.79 10.40 -9.02
C CYS A 162 20.37 10.92 -7.64
N GLU A 163 19.37 10.29 -7.00
CA GLU A 163 18.89 10.58 -5.63
C GLU A 163 18.32 11.99 -5.43
N TYR A 164 17.90 12.68 -6.51
CA TYR A 164 17.17 13.93 -6.39
C TYR A 164 15.69 13.73 -6.09
N ARG A 165 15.19 12.52 -6.28
CA ARG A 165 13.82 12.10 -5.96
C ARG A 165 13.83 10.83 -5.14
N SER A 166 13.03 10.80 -4.07
CA SER A 166 12.85 9.59 -3.25
C SER A 166 12.12 8.49 -4.03
N PRO A 167 12.60 7.25 -3.97
CA PRO A 167 11.87 6.10 -4.55
C PRO A 167 10.74 5.59 -3.65
N TYR A 168 10.52 6.20 -2.48
CA TYR A 168 9.48 5.83 -1.51
C TYR A 168 8.38 6.89 -1.37
N ASP A 169 8.64 8.09 -1.83
CA ASP A 169 7.71 9.22 -1.88
C ASP A 169 8.07 10.04 -3.11
N TYR A 170 7.38 9.77 -4.21
CA TYR A 170 7.70 10.39 -5.49
C TYR A 170 7.42 11.89 -5.52
N ARG A 171 6.58 12.42 -4.61
CA ARG A 171 6.33 13.87 -4.46
C ARG A 171 7.45 14.57 -3.71
N SER A 172 8.26 13.84 -2.92
CA SER A 172 9.41 14.39 -2.21
C SER A 172 10.64 14.45 -3.12
N TRP A 173 11.10 15.64 -3.42
CA TRP A 173 12.26 15.84 -4.26
C TRP A 173 13.08 17.06 -3.85
N GLY A 174 14.38 17.02 -4.15
CA GLY A 174 15.29 18.14 -3.99
C GLY A 174 15.35 19.03 -5.24
N SER A 175 16.25 19.98 -5.24
CA SER A 175 16.52 20.79 -6.45
C SER A 175 17.19 19.90 -7.51
N SER A 176 16.40 19.42 -8.48
CA SER A 176 16.89 18.59 -9.56
C SER A 176 17.64 19.42 -10.61
N PRO A 177 18.90 19.08 -10.91
CA PRO A 177 19.61 19.71 -12.01
C PRO A 177 19.01 19.37 -13.36
N PHE A 178 18.41 18.18 -13.52
CA PHE A 178 17.77 17.74 -14.76
C PHE A 178 16.49 18.51 -15.05
N TYR A 179 15.69 18.78 -14.03
CA TYR A 179 14.52 19.64 -14.14
C TYR A 179 14.91 21.10 -14.43
N ASN A 180 15.88 21.63 -13.68
CA ASN A 180 16.24 23.05 -13.73
C ASN A 180 16.99 23.45 -15.01
N CYS A 181 17.53 22.48 -15.75
CA CYS A 181 18.26 22.79 -16.98
C CYS A 181 17.37 22.84 -18.22
N VAL A 182 16.09 22.55 -18.13
CA VAL A 182 15.16 22.66 -19.25
C VAL A 182 14.79 24.13 -19.50
N ASP A 183 14.92 24.56 -20.75
CA ASP A 183 14.51 25.90 -21.19
C ASP A 183 12.97 25.98 -21.25
N THR A 184 12.34 26.42 -20.16
CA THR A 184 10.89 26.58 -20.05
C THR A 184 10.28 27.64 -20.95
N SER A 185 11.11 28.54 -21.53
CA SER A 185 10.63 29.47 -22.54
C SER A 185 10.34 28.78 -23.87
N ARG A 186 11.11 27.75 -24.16
CA ARG A 186 10.95 26.89 -25.33
C ARG A 186 10.02 25.70 -25.10
N TYR A 187 9.98 25.19 -23.85
CA TYR A 187 9.21 24.04 -23.42
C TYR A 187 8.30 24.42 -22.24
N PRO A 188 7.24 25.22 -22.48
CA PRO A 188 6.46 25.86 -21.42
C PRO A 188 5.62 24.87 -20.60
N THR A 189 5.28 23.70 -21.15
CA THR A 189 4.48 22.70 -20.44
C THR A 189 5.29 21.57 -19.84
N PHE A 190 6.62 21.60 -19.95
CA PHE A 190 7.50 20.57 -19.36
C PHE A 190 7.25 20.38 -17.85
N ALA A 191 7.14 21.48 -17.10
CA ALA A 191 6.91 21.41 -15.66
C ALA A 191 5.56 20.74 -15.32
N LEU A 192 4.53 20.98 -16.12
CA LEU A 192 3.24 20.34 -15.97
C LEU A 192 3.35 18.82 -16.16
N TRP A 193 3.94 18.38 -17.27
CA TRP A 193 4.11 16.96 -17.55
C TRP A 193 4.98 16.25 -16.52
N TYR A 194 6.04 16.92 -16.05
CA TYR A 194 6.88 16.37 -15.00
C TYR A 194 6.09 16.15 -13.70
N SER A 195 5.24 17.12 -13.30
CA SER A 195 4.38 16.99 -12.13
C SER A 195 3.33 15.89 -12.30
N GLU A 196 2.67 15.84 -13.45
CA GLU A 196 1.65 14.81 -13.73
C GLU A 196 2.21 13.39 -13.70
N ILE A 197 3.41 13.17 -14.25
CA ILE A 197 4.07 11.85 -14.19
C ILE A 197 4.31 11.45 -12.73
N VAL A 198 4.84 12.36 -11.93
CA VAL A 198 5.14 12.11 -10.52
C VAL A 198 3.87 11.84 -9.72
N ASP A 199 2.82 12.62 -9.96
CA ASP A 199 1.53 12.42 -9.28
C ASP A 199 0.88 11.09 -9.69
N ALA A 200 1.00 10.70 -10.97
CA ALA A 200 0.54 9.41 -11.44
C ALA A 200 1.31 8.25 -10.80
N MET A 201 2.65 8.35 -10.72
CA MET A 201 3.50 7.36 -10.04
C MET A 201 3.10 7.20 -8.56
N GLN A 202 2.90 8.30 -7.85
CA GLN A 202 2.49 8.28 -6.45
C GLN A 202 1.10 7.65 -6.29
N SER A 203 0.14 8.10 -7.09
CA SER A 203 -1.23 7.58 -7.07
C SER A 203 -1.31 6.10 -7.44
N ALA A 204 -0.43 5.63 -8.33
CA ALA A 204 -0.36 4.22 -8.71
C ALA A 204 0.09 3.32 -7.54
N THR A 205 0.78 3.86 -6.54
CA THR A 205 1.29 3.11 -5.39
C THR A 205 0.58 3.43 -4.08
N ASP A 206 -0.20 4.50 -4.04
CA ASP A 206 -0.89 4.91 -2.83
C ASP A 206 -1.98 3.90 -2.43
N ILE A 207 -1.97 3.54 -1.17
CA ILE A 207 -3.06 2.81 -0.51
C ILE A 207 -3.67 3.71 0.58
N PRO A 208 -4.88 3.42 1.10
CA PRO A 208 -5.44 4.19 2.20
C PRO A 208 -4.46 4.29 3.37
N SER A 209 -4.28 5.50 3.92
CA SER A 209 -3.24 5.82 4.91
C SER A 209 -3.33 5.02 6.21
N PHE A 210 -4.49 4.42 6.50
CA PHE A 210 -4.72 3.54 7.64
C PHE A 210 -4.50 2.05 7.33
N ALA A 211 -4.09 1.72 6.11
CA ALA A 211 -3.90 0.35 5.64
C ALA A 211 -2.41 0.06 5.36
N ALA A 212 -2.06 -1.19 5.16
CA ALA A 212 -0.72 -1.60 4.76
C ALA A 212 -0.78 -2.57 3.56
N THR A 213 0.31 -2.67 2.80
CA THR A 213 0.43 -3.62 1.69
C THR A 213 0.60 -5.07 2.14
N SER A 214 0.80 -5.29 3.43
CA SER A 214 0.97 -6.62 4.04
C SER A 214 0.10 -6.77 5.28
N SER A 215 -0.56 -7.91 5.40
CA SER A 215 -1.33 -8.28 6.60
C SER A 215 -0.46 -8.37 7.87
N ARG A 216 0.85 -8.55 7.72
CA ARG A 216 1.78 -8.63 8.84
C ARG A 216 2.01 -7.27 9.51
N TRP A 217 2.00 -6.19 8.74
CA TRP A 217 2.45 -4.86 9.17
C TRP A 217 1.32 -3.85 9.32
N CYS A 218 0.04 -4.23 9.06
CA CYS A 218 -1.08 -3.32 9.23
C CYS A 218 -1.40 -3.12 10.72
N ASP A 219 -1.69 -1.87 11.06
CA ASP A 219 -2.15 -1.50 12.39
C ASP A 219 -3.54 -2.04 12.70
N THR A 220 -3.86 -2.16 13.99
CA THR A 220 -5.16 -2.64 14.44
C THR A 220 -6.09 -1.48 14.72
N ILE A 221 -7.26 -1.48 14.09
CA ILE A 221 -8.36 -0.57 14.35
C ILE A 221 -9.21 -1.15 15.49
N GLU A 222 -9.20 -0.48 16.63
CA GLU A 222 -9.98 -0.91 17.80
C GLU A 222 -11.42 -0.38 17.68
N LEU A 223 -12.40 -1.31 17.71
CA LEU A 223 -13.82 -0.96 17.73
C LEU A 223 -14.27 -0.71 19.17
N THR A 224 -14.93 0.41 19.42
CA THR A 224 -15.48 0.79 20.72
C THR A 224 -16.99 0.65 20.76
N LYS A 225 -17.54 0.26 21.95
CA LYS A 225 -18.99 0.10 22.14
C LYS A 225 -19.68 1.46 22.08
N ASP A 226 -20.69 1.58 21.24
CA ASP A 226 -21.53 2.75 21.10
C ASP A 226 -22.73 2.70 22.09
N THR A 227 -23.51 3.80 22.14
CA THR A 227 -24.70 3.91 23.00
C THR A 227 -25.82 2.94 22.63
N SER A 228 -25.79 2.38 21.43
CA SER A 228 -26.79 1.41 20.93
C SER A 228 -26.37 -0.04 21.24
N GLY A 229 -25.18 -0.23 21.83
CA GLY A 229 -24.65 -1.55 22.17
C GLY A 229 -23.89 -2.23 21.05
N ASN A 230 -23.74 -1.59 19.88
CA ASN A 230 -22.87 -2.02 18.81
C ASN A 230 -21.43 -1.53 19.04
N TYR A 231 -20.50 -2.07 18.27
CA TYR A 231 -19.09 -1.67 18.30
C TYR A 231 -18.71 -1.01 17.00
N SER A 232 -18.08 0.14 17.06
CA SER A 232 -17.73 0.88 15.85
C SER A 232 -16.39 1.61 15.96
N ALA A 233 -15.78 1.87 14.80
CA ALA A 233 -14.66 2.77 14.62
C ALA A 233 -14.78 3.45 13.26
N SER A 234 -14.21 4.66 13.18
CA SER A 234 -14.07 5.38 11.91
C SER A 234 -12.62 5.80 11.74
N VAL A 235 -12.06 5.56 10.57
CA VAL A 235 -10.73 5.98 10.18
C VAL A 235 -10.78 6.80 8.90
N THR A 236 -9.95 7.83 8.83
CA THR A 236 -9.91 8.74 7.69
C THR A 236 -8.64 8.51 6.89
N ASP A 237 -8.80 8.32 5.61
CA ASP A 237 -7.71 8.23 4.66
C ASP A 237 -7.20 9.64 4.32
N THR A 238 -5.94 9.91 4.65
CA THR A 238 -5.26 11.17 4.36
C THR A 238 -4.59 11.18 2.98
N ASN A 239 -4.43 10.01 2.35
CA ASN A 239 -3.89 9.90 1.00
C ASN A 239 -4.95 10.18 -0.07
N GLY A 240 -6.26 10.09 0.30
CA GLY A 240 -7.36 10.44 -0.59
C GLY A 240 -7.72 9.35 -1.61
N VAL A 241 -7.22 8.14 -1.44
CA VAL A 241 -7.39 7.03 -2.39
C VAL A 241 -8.38 5.96 -1.93
N LEU A 242 -9.06 6.16 -0.79
CA LEU A 242 -10.02 5.18 -0.26
C LEU A 242 -11.11 4.81 -1.27
N GLY A 243 -11.51 5.75 -2.13
CA GLY A 243 -12.52 5.51 -3.16
C GLY A 243 -12.14 4.44 -4.18
N ASP A 244 -10.84 4.20 -4.35
CA ASP A 244 -10.30 3.20 -5.28
C ASP A 244 -10.27 1.79 -4.70
N PHE A 245 -10.51 1.65 -3.38
CA PHE A 245 -10.49 0.39 -2.66
C PHE A 245 -11.88 0.01 -2.15
N ASN A 246 -12.35 -1.19 -2.44
CA ASN A 246 -13.67 -1.62 -2.03
C ASN A 246 -13.65 -2.46 -0.74
N PHE A 247 -13.50 -1.81 0.41
CA PHE A 247 -13.62 -2.47 1.71
C PHE A 247 -15.06 -2.90 2.02
N ALA A 248 -16.07 -2.28 1.41
CA ALA A 248 -17.48 -2.62 1.63
C ALA A 248 -17.81 -4.08 1.29
N ASN A 249 -17.07 -4.69 0.37
CA ASN A 249 -17.18 -6.11 0.02
C ASN A 249 -16.86 -7.06 1.19
N ASN A 250 -16.20 -6.59 2.25
CA ASN A 250 -15.93 -7.38 3.44
C ASN A 250 -17.12 -7.45 4.40
N SER A 251 -18.22 -6.72 4.14
CA SER A 251 -19.40 -6.71 4.99
C SER A 251 -20.06 -8.09 5.04
N GLY A 252 -20.42 -8.52 6.23
CA GLY A 252 -21.08 -9.81 6.47
C GLY A 252 -20.96 -10.26 7.93
N ASN A 253 -21.71 -11.26 8.33
CA ASN A 253 -21.68 -11.87 9.66
C ASN A 253 -21.78 -10.85 10.81
N GLY A 254 -22.63 -9.84 10.66
CA GLY A 254 -22.84 -8.79 11.66
C GLY A 254 -21.75 -7.71 11.69
N ILE A 255 -20.82 -7.71 10.75
CA ILE A 255 -19.81 -6.65 10.56
C ILE A 255 -20.14 -5.92 9.27
N THR A 256 -20.12 -4.59 9.30
CA THR A 256 -20.40 -3.73 8.15
C THR A 256 -19.26 -2.75 7.94
N PHE A 257 -18.82 -2.62 6.70
CA PHE A 257 -17.84 -1.65 6.24
C PHE A 257 -18.55 -0.62 5.38
N THR A 258 -18.54 0.64 5.79
CA THR A 258 -19.18 1.75 5.07
C THR A 258 -18.13 2.79 4.68
N GLN A 259 -18.05 3.10 3.38
CA GLN A 259 -17.14 4.12 2.84
C GLN A 259 -17.95 5.38 2.47
N ARG A 260 -17.51 6.55 2.96
CA ARG A 260 -18.06 7.86 2.62
C ARG A 260 -16.93 8.88 2.45
N GLY A 261 -16.68 9.29 1.22
CA GLY A 261 -15.49 10.10 0.90
C GLY A 261 -14.24 9.37 1.38
N ASN A 262 -13.40 10.05 2.12
CA ASN A 262 -12.15 9.50 2.65
C ASN A 262 -12.31 8.79 4.01
N THR A 263 -13.53 8.51 4.47
CA THR A 263 -13.77 7.87 5.76
C THR A 263 -14.30 6.45 5.59
N LEU A 264 -13.63 5.49 6.23
CA LEU A 264 -14.09 4.12 6.41
C LEU A 264 -14.65 3.99 7.82
N THR A 265 -15.95 3.65 7.92
CA THR A 265 -16.60 3.31 9.19
C THR A 265 -16.83 1.80 9.24
N ILE A 266 -16.41 1.18 10.32
CA ILE A 266 -16.58 -0.25 10.58
C ILE A 266 -17.52 -0.37 11.78
N THR A 267 -18.58 -1.17 11.62
CA THR A 267 -19.57 -1.43 12.67
C THR A 267 -19.74 -2.91 12.85
N ALA A 268 -19.73 -3.39 14.09
CA ALA A 268 -20.03 -4.79 14.44
C ALA A 268 -21.19 -4.84 15.43
N THR A 269 -22.13 -5.76 15.23
CA THR A 269 -23.14 -6.06 16.23
C THR A 269 -22.48 -6.58 17.51
N ALA A 270 -23.15 -6.49 18.66
CA ALA A 270 -22.61 -6.99 19.92
C ALA A 270 -22.21 -8.48 19.82
N GLU A 271 -22.95 -9.30 19.09
CA GLU A 271 -22.64 -10.71 18.89
C GLU A 271 -21.40 -10.88 17.98
N ALA A 272 -21.30 -10.14 16.88
CA ALA A 272 -20.14 -10.19 15.99
C ALA A 272 -18.85 -9.70 16.69
N ALA A 273 -18.97 -8.72 17.59
CA ALA A 273 -17.86 -8.17 18.35
C ALA A 273 -17.20 -9.21 19.29
N LYS A 274 -17.95 -10.19 19.80
CA LYS A 274 -17.38 -11.31 20.59
C LYS A 274 -16.34 -12.09 19.79
N GLY A 275 -16.56 -12.24 18.47
CA GLY A 275 -15.63 -12.89 17.55
C GLY A 275 -14.42 -12.04 17.17
N LEU A 276 -14.36 -10.78 17.62
CA LEU A 276 -13.28 -9.83 17.41
C LEU A 276 -12.42 -9.60 18.65
N SER A 277 -12.55 -10.44 19.68
CA SER A 277 -11.67 -10.40 20.88
C SER A 277 -10.19 -10.63 20.51
N THR A 278 -9.93 -11.29 19.40
CA THR A 278 -8.64 -11.36 18.74
C THR A 278 -8.67 -10.59 17.42
N GLU A 279 -7.50 -10.12 16.99
CA GLU A 279 -7.38 -9.39 15.72
C GLU A 279 -7.87 -10.21 14.52
N LYS A 280 -8.65 -9.58 13.67
CA LYS A 280 -9.12 -10.16 12.42
C LYS A 280 -8.70 -9.27 11.25
N THR A 281 -8.06 -9.90 10.26
CA THR A 281 -7.54 -9.21 9.08
C THR A 281 -8.59 -9.16 7.98
N TYR A 282 -8.69 -8.00 7.33
CA TYR A 282 -9.49 -7.73 6.15
C TYR A 282 -8.64 -7.08 5.07
N SER A 283 -9.05 -7.21 3.82
CA SER A 283 -8.33 -6.59 2.71
C SER A 283 -9.28 -6.11 1.62
N ALA A 284 -8.83 -5.12 0.89
CA ALA A 284 -9.44 -4.66 -0.35
C ALA A 284 -8.38 -4.57 -1.45
N THR A 285 -8.77 -4.93 -2.68
CA THR A 285 -7.97 -4.68 -3.86
C THR A 285 -8.47 -3.38 -4.48
N GLY A 286 -7.53 -2.52 -4.84
CA GLY A 286 -7.83 -1.21 -5.43
C GLY A 286 -7.10 -1.01 -6.74
N SER A 287 -6.99 0.26 -7.15
CA SER A 287 -6.27 0.69 -8.35
C SER A 287 -4.76 0.88 -8.13
N ALA A 288 -4.27 0.75 -6.89
CA ALA A 288 -2.84 0.77 -6.64
C ALA A 288 -2.17 -0.50 -7.18
N TYR A 289 -0.98 -0.32 -7.74
CA TYR A 289 -0.22 -1.38 -8.36
C TYR A 289 1.16 -1.54 -7.72
N GLY A 290 1.52 -2.79 -7.42
CA GLY A 290 2.93 -3.18 -7.32
C GLY A 290 3.50 -3.31 -8.73
N ILE A 291 4.76 -2.97 -8.90
CA ILE A 291 5.45 -3.15 -10.18
C ILE A 291 6.58 -4.15 -10.02
N ASP A 292 6.62 -5.14 -10.91
CA ASP A 292 7.76 -6.02 -11.07
C ASP A 292 8.70 -5.40 -12.12
N PRO A 293 9.84 -4.82 -11.71
CA PRO A 293 10.74 -4.15 -12.63
C PRO A 293 11.39 -5.10 -13.65
N ASP A 294 11.56 -6.38 -13.31
CA ASP A 294 12.15 -7.36 -14.22
C ASP A 294 11.17 -7.75 -15.34
N GLU A 295 9.86 -7.69 -15.08
CA GLU A 295 8.83 -7.89 -16.09
C GLU A 295 8.49 -6.61 -16.86
N ALA A 296 8.46 -5.47 -16.14
CA ALA A 296 8.02 -4.19 -16.70
C ALA A 296 9.08 -3.50 -17.57
N VAL A 297 10.37 -3.77 -17.35
CA VAL A 297 11.46 -3.03 -17.98
C VAL A 297 12.28 -3.91 -18.90
N LEU A 298 12.33 -3.48 -20.15
CA LEU A 298 13.24 -4.05 -21.13
C LEU A 298 14.49 -3.17 -21.21
N CYS A 299 15.64 -3.74 -20.83
CA CYS A 299 16.91 -3.05 -20.88
C CYS A 299 17.69 -3.34 -22.17
N TRP A 300 18.46 -2.33 -22.57
CA TRP A 300 19.36 -2.39 -23.71
C TRP A 300 20.72 -1.84 -23.30
N TYR A 301 21.77 -2.52 -23.65
CA TYR A 301 23.13 -2.08 -23.35
C TYR A 301 24.04 -2.17 -24.60
N ASP A 302 24.99 -1.26 -24.68
CA ASP A 302 26.04 -1.35 -25.68
C ASP A 302 27.02 -2.46 -25.31
N SER A 303 27.20 -3.41 -26.22
CA SER A 303 28.10 -4.57 -26.01
C SER A 303 29.57 -4.18 -25.81
N THR A 304 29.96 -2.98 -26.21
CA THR A 304 31.32 -2.48 -26.01
C THR A 304 31.50 -1.76 -24.68
N GLY A 305 30.43 -1.49 -23.95
CA GLY A 305 30.43 -0.76 -22.67
C GLY A 305 30.81 0.72 -22.76
N LYS A 306 30.86 1.27 -23.96
CA LYS A 306 31.28 2.69 -24.20
C LYS A 306 30.11 3.66 -24.12
N TYR A 307 28.92 3.18 -24.40
CA TYR A 307 27.72 4.01 -24.53
C TYR A 307 26.69 3.68 -23.48
N GLN A 308 25.79 4.65 -23.24
CA GLN A 308 24.77 4.56 -22.18
C GLN A 308 23.82 3.39 -22.36
N SER A 309 23.40 2.77 -21.27
CA SER A 309 22.32 1.81 -21.25
C SER A 309 20.96 2.50 -21.32
N LEU A 310 19.99 1.78 -21.90
CA LEU A 310 18.64 2.27 -22.15
C LEU A 310 17.61 1.33 -21.52
N ALA A 311 16.42 1.86 -21.27
CA ALA A 311 15.27 1.12 -20.77
C ALA A 311 14.02 1.50 -21.57
N SER A 312 13.16 0.51 -21.81
CA SER A 312 11.84 0.67 -22.42
C SER A 312 10.79 -0.01 -21.56
N TYR A 313 9.55 0.46 -21.60
CA TYR A 313 8.43 -0.19 -20.95
C TYR A 313 7.90 -1.35 -21.79
N THR A 314 7.66 -2.50 -21.17
CA THR A 314 7.15 -3.71 -21.84
C THR A 314 5.63 -3.67 -22.03
N GLY A 315 4.91 -2.83 -21.28
CA GLY A 315 3.44 -2.83 -21.21
C GLY A 315 2.87 -3.84 -20.22
N THR A 316 3.71 -4.50 -19.41
CA THR A 316 3.34 -5.52 -18.42
C THR A 316 3.99 -5.22 -17.06
N GLY A 317 3.86 -6.13 -16.10
CA GLY A 317 4.53 -6.05 -14.80
C GLY A 317 3.82 -5.17 -13.77
N LEU A 318 2.56 -4.77 -14.01
CA LEU A 318 1.73 -4.04 -13.05
C LEU A 318 0.73 -5.00 -12.40
N ASP A 319 0.88 -5.29 -11.12
CA ASP A 319 -0.02 -6.13 -10.34
C ASP A 319 -0.85 -5.31 -9.34
N PRO A 320 -2.19 -5.53 -9.25
CA PRO A 320 -3.01 -4.83 -8.27
C PRO A 320 -2.56 -5.12 -6.83
N VAL A 321 -2.32 -4.07 -6.07
CA VAL A 321 -1.92 -4.16 -4.67
C VAL A 321 -3.15 -4.33 -3.79
N ARG A 322 -3.04 -5.18 -2.75
CA ARG A 322 -4.04 -5.29 -1.70
C ARG A 322 -3.70 -4.39 -0.53
N ALA A 323 -4.68 -3.62 -0.09
CA ALA A 323 -4.63 -2.89 1.16
C ALA A 323 -5.22 -3.75 2.29
N TYR A 324 -4.47 -3.94 3.36
CA TYR A 324 -4.84 -4.75 4.51
C TYR A 324 -5.10 -3.87 5.73
N ILE A 325 -6.12 -4.24 6.52
CA ILE A 325 -6.40 -3.68 7.83
C ILE A 325 -6.63 -4.82 8.82
N LYS A 326 -6.40 -4.55 10.09
CA LYS A 326 -6.84 -5.41 11.21
C LYS A 326 -7.89 -4.69 12.01
N ILE A 327 -8.86 -5.44 12.51
CA ILE A 327 -9.84 -4.92 13.46
C ILE A 327 -9.89 -5.80 14.70
N LYS A 328 -10.21 -5.19 15.83
CA LYS A 328 -10.38 -5.83 17.13
C LYS A 328 -11.47 -5.12 17.90
N ALA A 329 -12.13 -5.83 18.80
CA ALA A 329 -13.08 -5.25 19.75
C ALA A 329 -12.84 -5.80 21.15
N THR A 330 -12.74 -4.92 22.13
CA THR A 330 -12.71 -5.34 23.53
C THR A 330 -14.14 -5.39 24.04
N VAL A 331 -14.69 -6.60 24.15
CA VAL A 331 -16.03 -6.83 24.69
C VAL A 331 -15.89 -7.02 26.19
N ALA A 332 -16.45 -6.11 26.97
CA ALA A 332 -16.55 -6.32 28.40
C ALA A 332 -17.51 -7.48 28.67
N ASP A 333 -17.15 -8.39 29.54
CA ASP A 333 -18.03 -9.45 29.98
C ASP A 333 -19.31 -8.83 30.55
N GLU A 334 -20.46 -9.29 30.08
CA GLU A 334 -21.73 -8.92 30.70
C GLU A 334 -21.81 -9.56 32.08
N VAL A 335 -21.91 -8.71 33.11
CA VAL A 335 -22.02 -9.13 34.48
C VAL A 335 -23.40 -8.78 35.05
N GLY A 336 -23.88 -9.62 35.90
CA GLY A 336 -25.14 -9.41 36.61
C GLY A 336 -24.94 -9.29 38.14
N SER A 337 -26.03 -9.17 38.86
CA SER A 337 -26.04 -9.25 40.30
C SER A 337 -27.16 -10.15 40.82
N LEU A 338 -26.92 -10.80 41.95
CA LEU A 338 -27.91 -11.58 42.65
C LEU A 338 -28.11 -11.01 44.06
N THR A 339 -29.34 -10.57 44.35
CA THR A 339 -29.71 -10.12 45.70
C THR A 339 -30.62 -11.16 46.36
N ILE A 340 -30.22 -11.64 47.54
CA ILE A 340 -31.01 -12.51 48.39
C ILE A 340 -31.56 -11.69 49.53
N ASN A 341 -32.88 -11.70 49.72
CA ASN A 341 -33.54 -11.07 50.87
C ASN A 341 -33.88 -12.14 51.87
N LYS A 342 -33.35 -12.06 53.10
CA LYS A 342 -33.65 -12.95 54.21
C LYS A 342 -34.50 -12.25 55.23
N VAL A 343 -35.65 -12.80 55.48
CA VAL A 343 -36.60 -12.34 56.51
C VAL A 343 -36.98 -13.44 57.45
N ASP A 344 -37.39 -13.09 58.63
CA ASP A 344 -38.01 -13.99 59.59
C ASP A 344 -39.40 -14.38 59.09
N ALA A 345 -39.74 -15.67 59.15
CA ALA A 345 -40.94 -16.23 58.56
C ALA A 345 -42.23 -15.80 59.28
N ASP A 346 -42.15 -15.55 60.58
CA ASP A 346 -43.33 -15.25 61.39
C ASP A 346 -43.59 -13.74 61.46
N THR A 347 -42.52 -12.95 61.50
CA THR A 347 -42.63 -11.52 61.75
C THR A 347 -42.38 -10.68 60.52
N GLY A 348 -41.83 -11.24 59.42
CA GLY A 348 -41.41 -10.54 58.21
C GLY A 348 -40.23 -9.60 58.39
N LYS A 349 -39.62 -9.56 59.58
CA LYS A 349 -38.48 -8.67 59.85
C LYS A 349 -37.22 -9.15 59.14
N ALA A 350 -36.39 -8.17 58.69
CA ALA A 350 -35.09 -8.45 58.08
C ALA A 350 -34.17 -9.22 59.07
N LEU A 351 -33.48 -10.24 58.57
CA LEU A 351 -32.53 -11.05 59.34
C LEU A 351 -31.10 -10.78 58.87
N ALA A 352 -30.33 -10.15 59.73
CA ALA A 352 -28.90 -9.95 59.55
C ALA A 352 -28.07 -11.15 59.98
N GLY A 353 -26.83 -11.23 59.52
CA GLY A 353 -25.86 -12.25 59.97
C GLY A 353 -26.02 -13.62 59.33
N VAL A 354 -26.88 -13.80 58.32
CA VAL A 354 -27.03 -15.02 57.56
C VAL A 354 -26.06 -15.06 56.38
N THR A 355 -25.22 -16.10 56.35
CA THR A 355 -24.21 -16.24 55.28
C THR A 355 -24.68 -17.20 54.20
N TYR A 356 -24.64 -16.71 52.96
CA TYR A 356 -24.89 -17.49 51.77
C TYR A 356 -23.59 -17.73 51.01
N ARG A 357 -23.41 -18.94 50.53
CA ARG A 357 -22.29 -19.30 49.66
C ARG A 357 -22.82 -19.52 48.25
N LEU A 358 -22.19 -18.80 47.29
CA LEU A 358 -22.54 -18.89 45.89
C LEU A 358 -21.63 -19.90 45.18
N PHE A 359 -22.23 -20.77 44.39
CA PHE A 359 -21.54 -21.72 43.50
C PHE A 359 -21.96 -21.52 42.05
N ASP A 360 -21.04 -21.67 41.14
CA ASP A 360 -21.30 -21.67 39.70
C ASP A 360 -21.98 -23.00 39.29
N SER A 361 -22.28 -23.11 37.97
CA SER A 361 -22.92 -24.31 37.40
C SER A 361 -22.04 -25.58 37.43
N ALA A 362 -20.71 -25.41 37.57
CA ALA A 362 -19.73 -26.48 37.71
C ALA A 362 -19.51 -26.90 39.15
N GLY A 363 -20.15 -26.22 40.12
CA GLY A 363 -20.02 -26.48 41.54
C GLY A 363 -18.81 -25.82 42.20
N ASN A 364 -18.13 -24.87 41.53
CA ASN A 364 -17.03 -24.14 42.11
C ASN A 364 -17.59 -23.01 43.00
N LYS A 365 -16.94 -22.78 44.16
CA LYS A 365 -17.27 -21.69 45.03
C LYS A 365 -16.89 -20.35 44.38
N VAL A 366 -17.86 -19.43 44.26
CA VAL A 366 -17.67 -18.07 43.71
C VAL A 366 -17.43 -17.06 44.83
N ALA A 367 -18.34 -17.01 45.80
CA ALA A 367 -18.24 -16.05 46.93
C ALA A 367 -19.09 -16.51 48.16
N ASP A 368 -18.77 -15.93 49.31
CA ASP A 368 -19.62 -15.94 50.52
C ASP A 368 -20.07 -14.50 50.78
N VAL A 369 -21.37 -14.29 51.03
CA VAL A 369 -21.93 -12.97 51.42
C VAL A 369 -22.87 -13.13 52.61
N THR A 370 -22.76 -12.24 53.57
CA THR A 370 -23.58 -12.23 54.76
C THR A 370 -24.62 -11.11 54.70
N THR A 371 -25.86 -11.40 55.11
CA THR A 371 -26.92 -10.38 55.12
C THR A 371 -26.64 -9.26 56.07
N GLY A 372 -26.84 -8.04 55.60
CA GLY A 372 -26.78 -6.82 56.38
C GLY A 372 -27.99 -6.62 57.30
N ALA A 373 -28.04 -5.49 58.00
CA ALA A 373 -29.14 -5.12 58.86
C ALA A 373 -30.50 -5.03 58.12
N ASP A 374 -30.47 -4.82 56.81
CA ASP A 374 -31.62 -4.82 55.92
C ASP A 374 -32.04 -6.23 55.41
N GLY A 375 -31.37 -7.29 55.90
CA GLY A 375 -31.60 -8.65 55.51
C GLY A 375 -31.14 -9.03 54.11
N LYS A 376 -30.33 -8.15 53.42
CA LYS A 376 -29.88 -8.40 52.07
C LYS A 376 -28.46 -8.95 52.02
N ALA A 377 -28.27 -9.98 51.18
CA ALA A 377 -26.95 -10.41 50.69
C ALA A 377 -26.88 -10.13 49.20
N VAL A 378 -25.90 -9.33 48.76
CA VAL A 378 -25.74 -8.93 47.34
C VAL A 378 -24.43 -9.50 46.81
N PHE A 379 -24.53 -10.28 45.76
CA PHE A 379 -23.41 -10.74 44.96
C PHE A 379 -23.40 -9.87 43.68
N SER A 380 -22.36 -9.12 43.44
CA SER A 380 -22.16 -8.27 42.27
C SER A 380 -21.14 -8.90 41.31
N ASP A 381 -21.07 -8.36 40.09
CA ASP A 381 -20.10 -8.69 39.08
C ASP A 381 -20.06 -10.19 38.72
N LEU A 382 -21.25 -10.83 38.76
CA LEU A 382 -21.41 -12.24 38.40
C LEU A 382 -21.46 -12.41 36.87
N ALA A 383 -20.64 -13.31 36.35
CA ALA A 383 -20.78 -13.72 34.94
C ALA A 383 -22.20 -14.23 34.69
N LEU A 384 -22.76 -13.99 33.50
CA LEU A 384 -24.08 -14.50 33.16
C LEU A 384 -24.08 -16.05 33.22
N GLY A 385 -24.97 -16.60 34.00
CA GLY A 385 -25.00 -18.07 34.20
C GLY A 385 -26.03 -18.55 35.19
N SER A 386 -25.93 -19.82 35.56
CA SER A 386 -26.75 -20.45 36.56
C SER A 386 -25.95 -20.64 37.86
N TYR A 387 -26.54 -20.20 38.95
CA TYR A 387 -25.91 -20.26 40.28
C TYR A 387 -26.76 -20.98 41.28
N THR A 388 -26.11 -21.60 42.31
CA THR A 388 -26.76 -22.18 43.49
C THR A 388 -26.20 -21.47 44.73
N TYR A 389 -27.08 -21.21 45.71
CA TYR A 389 -26.71 -20.43 46.90
C TYR A 389 -27.26 -21.02 48.19
N PRO A 390 -26.65 -22.12 48.70
CA PRO A 390 -27.04 -22.65 50.01
C PRO A 390 -26.71 -21.64 51.14
N CYS A 391 -27.53 -21.64 52.19
CA CYS A 391 -27.23 -20.99 53.45
C CYS A 391 -26.15 -21.81 54.18
N VAL A 392 -25.03 -21.17 54.55
CA VAL A 392 -23.88 -21.82 55.23
C VAL A 392 -23.88 -21.53 56.74
N LEU A 393 -24.44 -20.39 57.12
CA LEU A 393 -24.58 -19.96 58.53
C LEU A 393 -25.95 -19.31 58.68
N CYS A 394 -26.85 -19.97 59.38
CA CYS A 394 -28.15 -19.44 59.76
C CYS A 394 -28.12 -19.15 61.27
N SER A 395 -28.30 -17.92 61.71
CA SER A 395 -28.43 -17.57 63.10
C SER A 395 -29.83 -17.98 63.57
N GLY A 396 -29.90 -19.06 64.38
CA GLY A 396 -31.13 -19.56 64.97
C GLY A 396 -31.43 -21.03 64.71
N ASN A 397 -31.99 -21.71 65.67
CA ASN A 397 -32.18 -23.16 65.75
C ASN A 397 -33.22 -23.78 64.77
N ASN A 398 -33.41 -23.27 63.58
CA ASN A 398 -34.27 -23.89 62.57
C ASN A 398 -33.46 -24.27 61.31
N LEU A 399 -32.97 -25.50 61.34
CA LEU A 399 -32.50 -26.23 60.13
C LEU A 399 -33.69 -26.53 59.24
N LEU A 400 -33.98 -25.66 58.27
CA LEU A 400 -34.82 -26.02 57.13
C LEU A 400 -33.97 -26.72 56.11
N SER A 401 -34.45 -27.91 55.65
CA SER A 401 -33.82 -28.76 54.68
C SER A 401 -33.42 -27.97 53.39
N ALA A 402 -32.21 -28.19 52.95
CA ALA A 402 -31.60 -27.52 51.84
C ALA A 402 -32.16 -28.02 50.48
N ASP A 403 -33.30 -27.48 50.08
CA ASP A 403 -33.57 -27.37 48.66
C ASP A 403 -33.03 -26.00 48.19
N SER A 404 -31.83 -26.01 47.67
CA SER A 404 -31.19 -24.78 47.17
C SER A 404 -31.86 -24.33 45.90
N PRO A 405 -32.53 -23.18 45.86
CA PRO A 405 -33.14 -22.71 44.62
C PRO A 405 -32.06 -22.41 43.57
N ARG A 406 -32.25 -22.89 42.38
CA ARG A 406 -31.43 -22.52 41.20
C ARG A 406 -32.01 -21.24 40.58
N ARG A 407 -31.20 -20.19 40.41
CA ARG A 407 -31.57 -19.01 39.62
C ARG A 407 -30.57 -18.79 38.50
N LYS A 408 -31.10 -18.27 37.39
CA LYS A 408 -30.29 -17.72 36.31
C LYS A 408 -30.02 -16.25 36.61
N VAL A 409 -28.79 -15.83 36.44
CA VAL A 409 -28.33 -14.42 36.45
C VAL A 409 -28.10 -13.99 35.03
#